data_ee78d1fd0ad82488a9f482ebab3a4b2a
#
_entry.id   ee78d1fd0ad82488a9f482ebab3a4b2a
#
_cell.length_a   1.000
_cell.length_b   1.000
_cell.length_c   1.000
_cell.angle_alpha   90.00
_cell.angle_beta   90.00
_cell.angle_gamma   90.00
#
_symmetry.space_group_name_H-M   'P 1'
#
loop_
_entity.id
_entity.type
_entity.pdbx_description
1 polymer ?
#
loop_
_entity_poly.entity_id
_entity_poly.type
_entity_poly.pdbx_seq_one_letter_code
_entity_poly.pdbx_strand_id
1 'polypeptide(L)'
;YSLEMLARVNVLCLDKTGTITDGRMKVSDCMLLNNPTEYSVDDILGSMLAALSDNNQTSIALYERFGHSSALQATAVMPFSSARKLSAVTFGEAGTFAMGAPEFVLKPLPIRVEKIVKQYAQMGLRVLVLAHSTAQIQGDKLPTAFRPIAILTLSDNIRPDAVETIKWFRENDVAVKVIS
;
A
#
# COMPACT_ATOMS: atom_id res chain seq x y z
N TYR A 1 16.09 17.19 -36.19
CA TYR A 1 16.18 15.70 -36.36
C TYR A 1 15.27 14.96 -35.38
N SER A 2 15.18 15.37 -34.10
CA SER A 2 14.38 14.65 -33.08
C SER A 2 12.87 14.77 -33.31
N LEU A 3 12.37 15.93 -33.74
CA LEU A 3 10.95 16.17 -34.01
C LEU A 3 10.45 15.44 -35.27
N GLU A 4 11.29 15.36 -36.31
CA GLU A 4 10.96 14.62 -37.55
C GLU A 4 10.95 13.09 -37.32
N MET A 5 11.78 12.59 -36.41
CA MET A 5 11.76 11.18 -36.01
C MET A 5 10.52 10.83 -35.22
N LEU A 6 10.05 11.73 -34.33
CA LEU A 6 8.80 11.54 -33.59
C LEU A 6 7.56 11.52 -34.48
N ALA A 7 7.57 12.25 -35.61
CA ALA A 7 6.47 12.25 -36.59
C ALA A 7 6.29 10.90 -37.35
N ARG A 8 7.24 9.96 -37.21
CA ARG A 8 7.20 8.65 -37.85
C ARG A 8 6.95 7.49 -36.88
N VAL A 9 6.69 7.81 -35.60
CA VAL A 9 6.42 6.79 -34.59
C VAL A 9 5.00 6.26 -34.76
N ASN A 10 4.89 4.95 -34.93
CA ASN A 10 3.62 4.22 -35.00
C ASN A 10 3.34 3.41 -33.72
N VAL A 11 4.33 3.24 -32.84
CA VAL A 11 4.20 2.58 -31.54
C VAL A 11 4.93 3.41 -30.48
N LEU A 12 4.21 3.76 -29.44
CA LEU A 12 4.76 4.47 -28.27
C LEU A 12 4.71 3.53 -27.05
N CYS A 13 5.87 3.24 -26.49
CA CYS A 13 5.98 2.49 -25.23
C CYS A 13 6.19 3.49 -24.09
N LEU A 14 5.25 3.50 -23.14
CA LEU A 14 5.29 4.39 -21.98
C LEU A 14 5.55 3.57 -20.70
N ASP A 15 6.44 4.06 -19.85
CA ASP A 15 6.48 3.58 -18.46
C ASP A 15 5.24 4.07 -17.72
N LYS A 16 4.70 3.22 -16.86
CA LYS A 16 3.53 3.56 -16.04
C LYS A 16 3.90 4.58 -14.97
N THR A 17 4.93 4.27 -14.19
CA THR A 17 5.26 5.00 -12.95
C THR A 17 6.03 6.29 -13.23
N GLY A 18 5.48 7.43 -12.82
CA GLY A 18 6.07 8.75 -13.06
C GLY A 18 5.83 9.32 -14.46
N THR A 19 5.24 8.54 -15.38
CA THR A 19 4.86 8.98 -16.73
C THR A 19 3.34 9.10 -16.87
N ILE A 20 2.62 7.98 -16.81
CA ILE A 20 1.15 7.95 -16.81
C ILE A 20 0.61 8.34 -15.43
N THR A 21 1.31 7.95 -14.37
CA THR A 21 1.05 8.36 -12.99
C THR A 21 2.00 9.49 -12.59
N ASP A 22 1.64 10.26 -11.58
CA ASP A 22 2.50 11.32 -11.01
C ASP A 22 3.48 10.79 -9.95
N GLY A 23 3.56 9.48 -9.77
CA GLY A 23 4.39 8.82 -8.77
C GLY A 23 3.82 8.85 -7.36
N ARG A 24 2.64 9.45 -7.15
CA ARG A 24 1.94 9.45 -5.88
C ARG A 24 1.01 8.25 -5.78
N MET A 25 0.75 7.84 -4.54
CA MET A 25 -0.25 6.82 -4.22
C MET A 25 -1.37 7.44 -3.41
N LYS A 26 -2.55 6.83 -3.47
CA LYS A 26 -3.66 7.15 -2.59
C LYS A 26 -4.30 5.87 -2.05
N VAL A 27 -4.81 5.93 -0.82
CA VAL A 27 -5.65 4.86 -0.27
C VAL A 27 -6.99 4.89 -1.00
N SER A 28 -7.33 3.76 -1.63
CA SER A 28 -8.59 3.61 -2.38
C SER A 28 -9.70 3.08 -1.50
N ASP A 29 -9.41 2.11 -0.63
CA ASP A 29 -10.38 1.50 0.26
C ASP A 29 -9.72 0.93 1.51
N CYS A 30 -10.49 0.79 2.59
CA CYS A 30 -10.12 0.11 3.82
C CYS A 30 -11.26 -0.83 4.24
N MET A 31 -11.10 -2.11 3.93
CA MET A 31 -12.08 -3.15 4.23
C MET A 31 -11.81 -3.75 5.62
N LEU A 32 -12.71 -3.53 6.56
CA LEU A 32 -12.67 -4.19 7.87
C LEU A 32 -13.01 -5.68 7.72
N LEU A 33 -12.18 -6.55 8.30
CA LEU A 33 -12.41 -7.99 8.38
C LEU A 33 -12.92 -8.42 9.75
N ASN A 34 -12.09 -8.22 10.76
CA ASN A 34 -12.42 -8.50 12.16
C ASN A 34 -11.43 -7.75 13.05
N ASN A 35 -11.93 -6.85 13.87
CA ASN A 35 -11.09 -6.14 14.84
C ASN A 35 -11.38 -6.67 16.25
N PRO A 36 -10.46 -7.43 16.86
CA PRO A 36 -10.62 -7.99 18.19
C PRO A 36 -10.31 -6.98 19.32
N THR A 37 -9.91 -5.75 18.98
CA THR A 37 -9.52 -4.72 19.92
C THR A 37 -10.63 -3.68 20.09
N GLU A 38 -10.55 -2.88 21.14
CA GLU A 38 -11.46 -1.76 21.38
C GLU A 38 -11.14 -0.50 20.56
N TYR A 39 -9.97 -0.47 19.91
CA TYR A 39 -9.51 0.68 19.14
C TYR A 39 -10.03 0.62 17.70
N SER A 40 -10.38 1.79 17.15
CA SER A 40 -10.76 1.87 15.74
C SER A 40 -9.56 1.61 14.82
N VAL A 41 -9.82 1.20 13.58
CA VAL A 41 -8.76 1.03 12.57
C VAL A 41 -8.02 2.35 12.32
N ASP A 42 -8.74 3.46 12.34
CA ASP A 42 -8.17 4.80 12.16
C ASP A 42 -7.22 5.16 13.31
N ASP A 43 -7.57 4.85 14.57
CA ASP A 43 -6.71 5.07 15.74
C ASP A 43 -5.47 4.18 15.69
N ILE A 44 -5.63 2.90 15.34
CA ILE A 44 -4.53 1.96 15.21
C ILE A 44 -3.54 2.44 14.15
N LEU A 45 -4.02 2.72 12.93
CA LEU A 45 -3.19 3.16 11.82
C LEU A 45 -2.55 4.53 12.11
N GLY A 46 -3.33 5.48 12.62
CA GLY A 46 -2.82 6.79 13.00
C GLY A 46 -1.72 6.72 14.07
N SER A 47 -1.87 5.84 15.07
CA SER A 47 -0.86 5.62 16.11
C SER A 47 0.38 4.89 15.56
N MET A 48 0.19 3.93 14.66
CA MET A 48 1.30 3.27 13.95
C MET A 48 2.10 4.29 13.12
N LEU A 49 1.42 5.15 12.35
CA LEU A 49 2.06 6.17 11.51
C LEU A 49 2.79 7.23 12.35
N ALA A 50 2.27 7.56 13.52
CA ALA A 50 2.94 8.46 14.47
C ALA A 50 4.24 7.86 15.04
N ALA A 51 4.28 6.53 15.22
CA ALA A 51 5.44 5.81 15.74
C ALA A 51 6.48 5.45 14.67
N LEU A 52 6.02 5.28 13.42
CA LEU A 52 6.86 4.94 12.27
C LEU A 52 7.36 6.21 11.59
N SER A 53 8.66 6.32 11.36
CA SER A 53 9.28 7.45 10.64
C SER A 53 9.46 7.17 9.15
N ASP A 54 8.63 6.29 8.58
CA ASP A 54 8.71 5.89 7.18
C ASP A 54 8.30 7.04 6.25
N ASN A 55 9.10 7.30 5.22
CA ASN A 55 8.87 8.38 4.25
C ASN A 55 8.81 7.84 2.81
N ASN A 56 8.10 6.75 2.60
CA ASN A 56 7.84 6.20 1.27
C ASN A 56 6.43 6.56 0.79
N GLN A 57 6.16 6.39 -0.50
CA GLN A 57 4.87 6.78 -1.11
C GLN A 57 3.66 6.09 -0.46
N THR A 58 3.84 4.87 0.04
CA THR A 58 2.79 4.15 0.75
C THR A 58 2.49 4.79 2.11
N SER A 59 3.51 5.12 2.89
CA SER A 59 3.32 5.76 4.20
C SER A 59 2.76 7.17 4.07
N ILE A 60 3.15 7.92 3.04
CA ILE A 60 2.56 9.24 2.73
C ILE A 60 1.06 9.10 2.44
N ALA A 61 0.67 8.18 1.56
CA ALA A 61 -0.74 7.94 1.24
C ALA A 61 -1.58 7.51 2.45
N LEU A 62 -1.00 6.68 3.31
CA LEU A 62 -1.65 6.27 4.55
C LEU A 62 -1.80 7.45 5.52
N TYR A 63 -0.76 8.27 5.64
CA TYR A 63 -0.79 9.46 6.48
C TYR A 63 -1.84 10.47 6.00
N GLU A 64 -1.94 10.72 4.70
CA GLU A 64 -2.96 11.59 4.11
C GLU A 64 -4.39 11.12 4.42
N ARG A 65 -4.61 9.80 4.51
CA ARG A 65 -5.93 9.21 4.77
C ARG A 65 -6.27 9.09 6.25
N PHE A 66 -5.32 8.69 7.10
CA PHE A 66 -5.55 8.32 8.50
C PHE A 66 -4.99 9.35 9.49
N GLY A 67 -4.07 10.20 9.05
CA GLY A 67 -3.38 11.18 9.91
C GLY A 67 -2.50 10.52 10.97
N HIS A 68 -2.21 11.27 12.02
CA HIS A 68 -1.59 10.77 13.25
C HIS A 68 -2.63 10.68 14.35
N SER A 69 -2.53 9.65 15.19
CA SER A 69 -3.32 9.49 16.41
C SER A 69 -2.37 9.27 17.60
N SER A 70 -2.78 9.71 18.77
CA SER A 70 -2.11 9.45 20.04
C SER A 70 -2.91 8.50 20.94
N ALA A 71 -3.90 7.81 20.37
CA ALA A 71 -4.75 6.87 21.10
C ALA A 71 -3.96 5.71 21.71
N LEU A 72 -2.87 5.29 21.04
CA LEU A 72 -1.99 4.22 21.46
C LEU A 72 -0.55 4.72 21.55
N GLN A 73 0.15 4.34 22.63
CA GLN A 73 1.56 4.70 22.81
C GLN A 73 2.48 3.53 22.48
N ALA A 74 3.39 3.75 21.55
CA ALA A 74 4.32 2.72 21.11
C ALA A 74 5.36 2.38 22.19
N THR A 75 5.55 1.09 22.44
CA THR A 75 6.58 0.55 23.34
C THR A 75 7.70 -0.15 22.58
N ALA A 76 7.44 -0.64 21.37
CA ALA A 76 8.46 -1.16 20.47
C ALA A 76 8.05 -0.89 19.02
N VAL A 77 9.03 -0.59 18.18
CA VAL A 77 8.81 -0.23 16.77
C VAL A 77 9.73 -1.05 15.89
N MET A 78 9.17 -1.64 14.83
CA MET A 78 9.91 -2.28 13.76
C MET A 78 9.58 -1.56 12.45
N PRO A 79 10.48 -0.69 11.96
CA PRO A 79 10.27 0.06 10.73
C PRO A 79 10.16 -0.84 9.50
N PHE A 80 9.61 -0.33 8.43
CA PHE A 80 9.54 -1.04 7.17
C PHE A 80 10.93 -1.41 6.65
N SER A 81 11.05 -2.60 6.08
CA SER A 81 12.21 -2.96 5.26
C SER A 81 11.78 -3.71 4.01
N SER A 82 12.53 -3.51 2.93
CA SER A 82 12.27 -4.22 1.65
C SER A 82 12.42 -5.74 1.76
N ALA A 83 13.22 -6.22 2.71
CA ALA A 83 13.37 -7.64 2.97
C ALA A 83 12.15 -8.24 3.71
N ARG A 84 11.61 -7.52 4.68
CA ARG A 84 10.44 -7.98 5.47
C ARG A 84 9.10 -7.66 4.82
N LYS A 85 9.05 -6.65 3.96
CA LYS A 85 7.81 -6.15 3.30
C LYS A 85 6.69 -5.78 4.27
N LEU A 86 7.04 -5.46 5.51
CA LEU A 86 6.11 -5.03 6.56
C LEU A 86 6.79 -4.09 7.55
N SER A 87 5.97 -3.34 8.29
CA SER A 87 6.31 -2.62 9.52
C SER A 87 5.43 -3.13 10.66
N ALA A 88 5.87 -2.98 11.91
CA ALA A 88 5.10 -3.37 13.08
C ALA A 88 5.37 -2.46 14.26
N VAL A 89 4.36 -2.27 15.10
CA VAL A 89 4.44 -1.46 16.32
C VAL A 89 3.75 -2.22 17.46
N THR A 90 4.40 -2.30 18.60
CA THR A 90 3.81 -2.81 19.84
C THR A 90 3.30 -1.63 20.67
N PHE A 91 2.07 -1.75 21.16
CA PHE A 91 1.43 -0.76 22.02
C PHE A 91 1.10 -1.35 23.39
N GLY A 92 2.15 -1.68 24.16
CA GLY A 92 2.02 -2.24 25.50
C GLY A 92 1.09 -3.46 25.53
N GLU A 93 0.07 -3.42 26.40
CA GLU A 93 -0.88 -4.53 26.59
C GLU A 93 -1.84 -4.72 25.38
N ALA A 94 -2.01 -3.71 24.55
CA ALA A 94 -2.80 -3.85 23.31
C ALA A 94 -2.13 -4.79 22.28
N GLY A 95 -0.87 -5.20 22.54
CA GLY A 95 -0.14 -6.12 21.68
C GLY A 95 0.53 -5.46 20.50
N THR A 96 0.82 -6.23 19.47
CA THR A 96 1.55 -5.80 18.27
C THR A 96 0.62 -5.72 17.07
N PHE A 97 0.69 -4.60 16.37
CA PHE A 97 0.03 -4.40 15.07
C PHE A 97 1.09 -4.41 13.98
N ALA A 98 0.84 -5.18 12.92
CA ALA A 98 1.71 -5.25 11.75
C ALA A 98 0.94 -4.83 10.50
N MET A 99 1.62 -4.09 9.63
CA MET A 99 1.08 -3.64 8.35
C MET A 99 2.08 -3.91 7.24
N GLY A 100 1.62 -4.51 6.15
CA GLY A 100 2.50 -4.84 5.03
C GLY A 100 1.85 -5.74 4.00
N ALA A 101 2.69 -6.35 3.16
CA ALA A 101 2.23 -7.30 2.15
C ALA A 101 1.60 -8.54 2.83
N PRO A 102 0.40 -8.96 2.39
CA PRO A 102 -0.38 -9.98 3.08
C PRO A 102 0.36 -11.28 3.34
N GLU A 103 1.13 -11.76 2.38
CA GLU A 103 1.91 -13.00 2.45
C GLU A 103 3.13 -12.92 3.40
N PHE A 104 3.54 -11.70 3.76
CA PHE A 104 4.63 -11.49 4.73
C PHE A 104 4.12 -11.29 6.15
N VAL A 105 2.94 -10.70 6.30
CA VAL A 105 2.31 -10.46 7.61
C VAL A 105 1.59 -11.69 8.11
N LEU A 106 0.85 -12.41 7.24
CA LEU A 106 0.03 -13.56 7.58
C LEU A 106 0.69 -14.88 7.13
N LYS A 107 1.14 -15.66 8.06
CA LYS A 107 1.80 -16.96 7.80
C LYS A 107 1.16 -18.07 8.65
N PRO A 108 0.34 -18.95 8.03
CA PRO A 108 -0.08 -18.99 6.62
C PRO A 108 -1.10 -17.89 6.26
N LEU A 109 -1.16 -17.55 4.96
CA LEU A 109 -2.16 -16.62 4.45
C LEU A 109 -3.54 -17.31 4.44
N PRO A 110 -4.55 -16.79 5.15
CA PRO A 110 -5.88 -17.41 5.15
C PRO A 110 -6.52 -17.37 3.76
N ILE A 111 -7.16 -18.47 3.34
CA ILE A 111 -7.77 -18.61 1.99
C ILE A 111 -8.74 -17.47 1.67
N ARG A 112 -9.53 -17.03 2.66
CA ARG A 112 -10.46 -15.90 2.46
C ARG A 112 -9.72 -14.61 2.11
N VAL A 113 -8.63 -14.31 2.83
CA VAL A 113 -7.80 -13.12 2.57
C VAL A 113 -7.10 -13.24 1.22
N GLU A 114 -6.55 -14.42 0.91
CA GLU A 114 -5.89 -14.68 -0.38
C GLU A 114 -6.81 -14.39 -1.57
N LYS A 115 -8.08 -14.82 -1.51
CA LYS A 115 -9.05 -14.56 -2.58
C LYS A 115 -9.29 -13.05 -2.77
N ILE A 116 -9.46 -12.31 -1.69
CA ILE A 116 -9.66 -10.85 -1.73
C ILE A 116 -8.42 -10.16 -2.30
N VAL A 117 -7.22 -10.55 -1.81
CA VAL A 117 -5.95 -10.00 -2.30
C VAL A 117 -5.78 -10.23 -3.80
N LYS A 118 -6.04 -11.45 -4.29
CA LYS A 118 -5.97 -11.75 -5.73
C LYS A 118 -6.94 -10.91 -6.56
N GLN A 119 -8.16 -10.71 -6.08
CA GLN A 119 -9.16 -9.89 -6.75
C GLN A 119 -8.68 -8.43 -6.90
N TYR A 120 -8.21 -7.81 -5.83
CA TYR A 120 -7.71 -6.43 -5.88
C TYR A 120 -6.41 -6.30 -6.69
N ALA A 121 -5.51 -7.28 -6.58
CA ALA A 121 -4.28 -7.30 -7.38
C ALA A 121 -4.56 -7.38 -8.89
N GLN A 122 -5.58 -8.14 -9.32
CA GLN A 122 -6.02 -8.19 -10.71
C GLN A 122 -6.59 -6.85 -11.21
N MET A 123 -7.09 -6.01 -10.31
CA MET A 123 -7.51 -4.64 -10.62
C MET A 123 -6.35 -3.63 -10.65
N GLY A 124 -5.12 -4.10 -10.48
CA GLY A 124 -3.92 -3.25 -10.46
C GLY A 124 -3.72 -2.47 -9.16
N LEU A 125 -4.44 -2.83 -8.09
CA LEU A 125 -4.30 -2.18 -6.79
C LEU A 125 -3.16 -2.82 -5.98
N ARG A 126 -2.43 -2.00 -5.24
CA ARG A 126 -1.54 -2.49 -4.19
C ARG A 126 -2.37 -2.85 -2.97
N VAL A 127 -2.15 -4.04 -2.43
CA VAL A 127 -2.89 -4.54 -1.28
C VAL A 127 -1.97 -4.63 -0.07
N LEU A 128 -2.41 -4.07 1.04
CA LEU A 128 -1.78 -4.22 2.35
C LEU A 128 -2.77 -4.87 3.30
N VAL A 129 -2.25 -5.56 4.30
CA VAL A 129 -3.04 -6.05 5.43
C VAL A 129 -2.58 -5.38 6.71
N LEU A 130 -3.55 -4.95 7.53
CA LEU A 130 -3.36 -4.64 8.93
C LEU A 130 -3.73 -5.88 9.73
N ALA A 131 -2.84 -6.32 10.61
CA ALA A 131 -3.05 -7.50 11.44
C ALA A 131 -2.58 -7.26 12.88
N HIS A 132 -3.13 -8.04 13.81
CA HIS A 132 -2.90 -7.93 15.24
C HIS A 132 -2.38 -9.23 15.83
N SER A 133 -1.50 -9.13 16.80
CA SER A 133 -1.05 -10.20 17.70
C SER A 133 -1.06 -9.71 19.14
N THR A 134 -1.51 -10.53 20.07
CA THR A 134 -1.44 -10.23 21.51
C THR A 134 -0.02 -10.32 22.06
N ALA A 135 0.92 -10.94 21.32
CA ALA A 135 2.32 -11.00 21.69
C ALA A 135 3.05 -9.70 21.33
N GLN A 136 4.16 -9.43 22.00
CA GLN A 136 4.98 -8.23 21.82
C GLN A 136 6.20 -8.53 20.94
N ILE A 137 6.74 -7.51 20.30
CA ILE A 137 8.05 -7.56 19.63
C ILE A 137 9.12 -7.80 20.70
N GLN A 138 10.02 -8.75 20.44
CA GLN A 138 11.14 -9.09 21.32
C GLN A 138 12.46 -8.86 20.57
N GLY A 139 13.12 -7.73 20.82
CA GLY A 139 14.28 -7.33 20.04
C GLY A 139 13.95 -7.22 18.56
N ASP A 140 14.62 -7.98 17.70
CA ASP A 140 14.38 -8.02 16.26
C ASP A 140 13.37 -9.11 15.82
N LYS A 141 12.69 -9.74 16.77
CA LYS A 141 11.75 -10.85 16.47
C LYS A 141 10.31 -10.36 16.54
N LEU A 142 9.60 -10.56 15.44
CA LEU A 142 8.15 -10.34 15.34
C LEU A 142 7.38 -11.51 15.98
N PRO A 143 6.18 -11.23 16.51
CA PRO A 143 5.20 -12.30 16.79
C PRO A 143 4.94 -13.18 15.56
N THR A 144 4.67 -14.44 15.80
CA THR A 144 4.42 -15.41 14.70
C THR A 144 2.94 -15.55 14.34
N ALA A 145 2.05 -15.21 15.28
CA ALA A 145 0.61 -15.40 15.12
C ALA A 145 -0.08 -14.03 14.96
N PHE A 146 -0.24 -13.59 13.72
CA PHE A 146 -1.02 -12.41 13.39
C PHE A 146 -2.42 -12.80 12.89
N ARG A 147 -3.45 -12.07 13.34
CA ARG A 147 -4.82 -12.17 12.86
C ARG A 147 -5.17 -10.94 12.05
N PRO A 148 -5.73 -11.09 10.83
CA PRO A 148 -6.04 -9.94 9.99
C PRO A 148 -7.18 -9.10 10.58
N ILE A 149 -6.98 -7.79 10.64
CA ILE A 149 -7.97 -6.79 11.06
C ILE A 149 -8.65 -6.16 9.85
N ALA A 150 -7.84 -5.66 8.91
CA ALA A 150 -8.34 -4.94 7.75
C ALA A 150 -7.43 -5.18 6.52
N ILE A 151 -8.03 -5.00 5.35
CA ILE A 151 -7.33 -4.95 4.08
C ILE A 151 -7.39 -3.52 3.57
N LEU A 152 -6.24 -2.95 3.25
CA LEU A 152 -6.11 -1.65 2.64
C LEU A 152 -5.72 -1.81 1.19
N THR A 153 -6.36 -1.05 0.32
CA THR A 153 -5.98 -0.98 -1.09
C THR A 153 -5.48 0.41 -1.45
N LEU A 154 -4.42 0.45 -2.23
CA LEU A 154 -3.84 1.69 -2.71
C LEU A 154 -3.74 1.63 -4.24
N SER A 155 -3.96 2.77 -4.86
CA SER A 155 -3.80 2.97 -6.30
C SER A 155 -2.76 4.04 -6.59
N ASP A 156 -2.10 3.90 -7.73
CA ASP A 156 -1.29 4.99 -8.27
C ASP A 156 -2.21 6.14 -8.70
N ASN A 157 -1.77 7.38 -8.48
CA ASN A 157 -2.50 8.54 -8.94
C ASN A 157 -2.21 8.78 -10.42
N ILE A 158 -3.22 8.57 -11.27
CA ILE A 158 -3.12 8.79 -12.72
C ILE A 158 -3.13 10.31 -12.95
N ARG A 159 -2.23 10.79 -13.81
CA ARG A 159 -2.20 12.20 -14.21
C ARG A 159 -3.51 12.59 -14.92
N PRO A 160 -4.06 13.75 -14.62
CA PRO A 160 -5.32 14.19 -15.23
C PRO A 160 -5.28 14.24 -16.76
N ASP A 161 -4.13 14.60 -17.33
CA ASP A 161 -3.89 14.73 -18.76
C ASP A 161 -3.53 13.41 -19.46
N ALA A 162 -3.23 12.35 -18.71
CA ALA A 162 -2.79 11.07 -19.28
C ALA A 162 -3.85 10.43 -20.18
N VAL A 163 -5.13 10.51 -19.79
CA VAL A 163 -6.24 9.91 -20.55
C VAL A 163 -6.39 10.61 -21.91
N GLU A 164 -6.39 11.95 -21.92
CA GLU A 164 -6.50 12.75 -23.15
C GLU A 164 -5.29 12.56 -24.04
N THR A 165 -4.09 12.53 -23.48
CA THR A 165 -2.83 12.31 -24.20
C THR A 165 -2.82 10.94 -24.89
N ILE A 166 -3.19 9.88 -24.17
CA ILE A 166 -3.25 8.51 -24.73
C ILE A 166 -4.31 8.44 -25.82
N LYS A 167 -5.48 9.08 -25.63
CA LYS A 167 -6.52 9.16 -26.64
C LYS A 167 -6.04 9.85 -27.89
N TRP A 168 -5.36 10.99 -27.75
CA TRP A 168 -4.78 11.74 -28.88
C TRP A 168 -3.82 10.88 -29.70
N PHE A 169 -2.91 10.15 -29.07
CA PHE A 169 -2.00 9.23 -29.77
C PHE A 169 -2.75 8.17 -30.57
N ARG A 170 -3.79 7.56 -29.99
CA ARG A 170 -4.61 6.55 -30.69
C ARG A 170 -5.37 7.12 -31.89
N GLU A 171 -5.88 8.35 -31.76
CA GLU A 171 -6.58 9.05 -32.84
C GLU A 171 -5.64 9.47 -34.00
N ASN A 172 -4.33 9.52 -33.74
CA ASN A 172 -3.28 9.79 -34.73
C ASN A 172 -2.52 8.52 -35.16
N ASP A 173 -3.15 7.37 -35.12
CA ASP A 173 -2.62 6.07 -35.58
C ASP A 173 -1.34 5.62 -34.84
N VAL A 174 -1.11 6.09 -33.61
CA VAL A 174 -0.02 5.64 -32.77
C VAL A 174 -0.52 4.65 -31.74
N ALA A 175 -0.04 3.39 -31.82
CA ALA A 175 -0.34 2.37 -30.85
C ALA A 175 0.40 2.65 -29.55
N VAL A 176 -0.33 2.82 -28.42
CA VAL A 176 0.26 3.02 -27.11
C VAL A 176 0.36 1.72 -26.34
N LYS A 177 1.56 1.35 -25.89
CA LYS A 177 1.85 0.23 -25.02
C LYS A 177 2.36 0.75 -23.68
N VAL A 178 1.82 0.22 -22.57
CA VAL A 178 2.27 0.57 -21.21
C VAL A 178 3.12 -0.55 -20.68
N ILE A 179 4.30 -0.18 -20.18
CA ILE A 179 5.26 -1.08 -19.54
C ILE A 179 5.26 -0.78 -18.04
N SER A 180 5.19 -1.82 -17.21
CA SER A 180 5.21 -1.69 -15.75
C SER A 180 5.99 -2.84 -15.12
#